data_a24f46d49d4f1c48f3b971c3f46449ec
#
_entry.id   a24f46d49d4f1c48f3b971c3f46449ec
#
_cell.length_a   1.000
_cell.length_b   1.000
_cell.length_c   1.000
_cell.angle_alpha   90.00
_cell.angle_beta   90.00
_cell.angle_gamma   90.00
#
_symmetry.space_group_name_H-M   'P 1'
#
loop_
_entity.id
_entity.type
_entity.pdbx_description
1 polymer ?
#
loop_
_entity_poly.entity_id
_entity_poly.type
_entity_poly.pdbx_seq_one_letter_code
_entity_poly.pdbx_strand_id
1 'polypeptide(L)'
;MRSVILSFGKMIKPKNNMYSFIKPILFALDPERAHDLTMTKLAIASKSPFLTAQVNRLFGKNIPELPVSCMGLNFKHPVGLAAGLDKDARALPAFSAMGFSGVEMGTVTPKPQPGNEKPRMFRLVEDEAIINRMGFNSGGIDAFLKNIRKTESTSIAGINVGKNALTPIADAHTDYVSAMQRVYSHADYITINISSPNTQSLRELQNEDSLDDLLLKLKAAQLKCQKVHKRYVPIALKVAPDLSSDEIESIAELVISHQFDALIASNTTIDTNSL
;
A
#
# COMPACT_ATOMS: atom_id res chain seq x y z
N MET A 1 27.22 -15.22 -7.09
CA MET A 1 26.14 -14.19 -7.06
C MET A 1 26.68 -12.93 -6.39
N ARG A 2 26.69 -11.80 -7.07
CA ARG A 2 27.21 -10.54 -6.52
C ARG A 2 26.05 -9.82 -5.84
N SER A 3 26.13 -9.66 -4.52
CA SER A 3 25.21 -8.83 -3.74
C SER A 3 25.27 -7.40 -4.26
N VAL A 4 24.18 -6.88 -4.80
CA VAL A 4 24.06 -5.46 -5.11
C VAL A 4 23.61 -4.75 -3.84
N ILE A 5 24.59 -4.29 -3.06
CA ILE A 5 24.34 -3.31 -2.01
C ILE A 5 24.16 -1.97 -2.75
N LEU A 6 22.91 -1.50 -2.83
CA LEU A 6 22.62 -0.13 -3.24
C LEU A 6 23.08 0.80 -2.11
N SER A 7 24.34 1.22 -2.18
CA SER A 7 24.82 2.39 -1.45
C SER A 7 24.06 3.59 -1.99
N PHE A 8 23.12 4.12 -1.23
CA PHE A 8 22.56 5.43 -1.50
C PHE A 8 23.67 6.45 -1.32
N GLY A 9 24.30 6.81 -2.43
CA GLY A 9 25.23 7.93 -2.48
C GLY A 9 24.57 9.16 -1.85
N LYS A 10 25.39 10.01 -1.20
CA LYS A 10 24.98 11.23 -0.48
C LYS A 10 23.74 11.84 -1.10
N MET A 11 22.60 11.74 -0.38
CA MET A 11 21.37 12.39 -0.80
C MET A 11 21.68 13.87 -1.03
N ILE A 12 21.43 14.36 -2.24
CA ILE A 12 21.47 15.78 -2.54
C ILE A 12 20.46 16.43 -1.61
N LYS A 13 20.94 17.13 -0.59
CA LYS A 13 20.07 17.86 0.34
C LYS A 13 19.24 18.84 -0.49
N PRO A 14 17.90 18.72 -0.51
CA PRO A 14 17.09 19.66 -1.28
C PRO A 14 17.36 21.08 -0.78
N LYS A 15 17.60 22.01 -1.71
CA LYS A 15 17.91 23.42 -1.41
C LYS A 15 16.75 24.21 -0.75
N ASN A 16 15.54 23.63 -0.64
CA ASN A 16 14.38 24.27 -0.03
C ASN A 16 13.97 23.52 1.23
N ASN A 17 14.42 24.04 2.35
CA ASN A 17 14.24 23.46 3.68
C ASN A 17 12.87 23.74 4.33
N MET A 18 11.78 23.86 3.57
CA MET A 18 10.44 24.03 4.18
C MET A 18 10.12 22.90 5.17
N TYR A 19 10.54 21.67 4.84
CA TYR A 19 10.37 20.52 5.73
C TYR A 19 11.16 20.69 7.04
N SER A 20 12.36 21.23 7.03
CA SER A 20 13.16 21.45 8.24
C SER A 20 12.51 22.41 9.23
N PHE A 21 11.70 23.37 8.76
CA PHE A 21 10.90 24.24 9.64
C PHE A 21 9.65 23.54 10.19
N ILE A 22 9.04 22.65 9.41
CA ILE A 22 7.80 21.95 9.81
C ILE A 22 8.12 20.71 10.66
N LYS A 23 9.26 20.05 10.40
CA LYS A 23 9.66 18.81 11.09
C LYS A 23 9.62 18.93 12.62
N PRO A 24 10.19 19.96 13.29
CA PRO A 24 10.13 20.08 14.75
C PRO A 24 8.70 20.12 15.30
N ILE A 25 7.79 20.79 14.59
CA ILE A 25 6.38 20.90 14.99
C ILE A 25 5.69 19.54 14.88
N LEU A 26 5.89 18.82 13.76
CA LEU A 26 5.33 17.49 13.57
C LEU A 26 5.93 16.46 14.54
N PHE A 27 7.20 16.62 14.89
CA PHE A 27 7.90 15.71 15.80
C PHE A 27 7.57 15.97 17.29
N ALA A 28 7.07 17.16 17.63
CA ALA A 28 6.52 17.45 18.95
C ALA A 28 5.15 16.78 19.18
N LEU A 29 4.47 16.37 18.11
CA LEU A 29 3.20 15.65 18.18
C LEU A 29 3.43 14.14 18.29
N ASP A 30 2.47 13.45 18.91
CA ASP A 30 2.36 12.00 18.79
C ASP A 30 2.41 11.56 17.31
N PRO A 31 3.11 10.46 16.94
CA PRO A 31 3.28 10.05 15.55
C PRO A 31 1.98 9.85 14.79
N GLU A 32 0.98 9.23 15.40
CA GLU A 32 -0.30 8.98 14.76
C GLU A 32 -1.12 10.27 14.61
N ARG A 33 -1.04 11.19 15.58
CA ARG A 33 -1.66 12.52 15.46
C ARG A 33 -1.02 13.36 14.34
N ALA A 34 0.30 13.31 14.20
CA ALA A 34 0.99 13.99 13.10
C ALA A 34 0.59 13.43 11.74
N HIS A 35 0.45 12.09 11.63
CA HIS A 35 -0.09 11.42 10.46
C HIS A 35 -1.50 11.90 10.14
N ASP A 36 -2.42 11.86 11.10
CA ASP A 36 -3.83 12.23 10.92
C ASP A 36 -3.99 13.68 10.50
N LEU A 37 -3.20 14.59 11.09
CA LEU A 37 -3.15 16.01 10.71
C LEU A 37 -2.71 16.17 9.25
N THR A 38 -1.62 15.50 8.87
CA THR A 38 -1.08 15.54 7.51
C THR A 38 -2.10 15.02 6.50
N MET A 39 -2.68 13.84 6.76
CA MET A 39 -3.69 13.24 5.89
C MET A 39 -4.95 14.09 5.78
N THR A 40 -5.36 14.75 6.86
CA THR A 40 -6.50 15.68 6.82
C THR A 40 -6.23 16.88 5.92
N LYS A 41 -5.03 17.47 5.98
CA LYS A 41 -4.63 18.58 5.10
C LYS A 41 -4.55 18.13 3.63
N LEU A 42 -3.97 16.96 3.36
CA LEU A 42 -3.91 16.41 2.01
C LEU A 42 -5.30 16.05 1.45
N ALA A 43 -6.19 15.53 2.30
CA ALA A 43 -7.58 15.26 1.91
C ALA A 43 -8.35 16.55 1.58
N ILE A 44 -8.09 17.66 2.28
CA ILE A 44 -8.65 18.98 1.94
C ILE A 44 -8.06 19.47 0.59
N ALA A 45 -6.74 19.37 0.42
CA ALA A 45 -6.08 19.75 -0.83
C ALA A 45 -6.64 18.96 -2.03
N SER A 46 -6.89 17.66 -1.85
CA SER A 46 -7.44 16.79 -2.89
C SER A 46 -8.86 17.15 -3.36
N LYS A 47 -9.60 17.93 -2.57
CA LYS A 47 -10.95 18.39 -2.94
C LYS A 47 -10.97 19.72 -3.68
N SER A 48 -9.83 20.39 -3.79
CA SER A 48 -9.71 21.71 -4.40
C SER A 48 -8.69 21.69 -5.54
N PRO A 49 -9.10 21.91 -6.79
CA PRO A 49 -8.17 21.99 -7.92
C PRO A 49 -7.08 23.05 -7.70
N PHE A 50 -7.44 24.17 -7.06
CA PHE A 50 -6.47 25.22 -6.73
C PHE A 50 -5.39 24.73 -5.75
N LEU A 51 -5.79 24.07 -4.65
CA LEU A 51 -4.83 23.53 -3.68
C LEU A 51 -4.00 22.38 -4.26
N THR A 52 -4.60 21.52 -5.07
CA THR A 52 -3.89 20.45 -5.78
C THR A 52 -2.83 21.05 -6.73
N ALA A 53 -3.16 22.12 -7.45
CA ALA A 53 -2.20 22.84 -8.30
C ALA A 53 -1.05 23.44 -7.49
N GLN A 54 -1.30 23.96 -6.27
CA GLN A 54 -0.22 24.44 -5.38
C GLN A 54 0.67 23.29 -4.89
N VAL A 55 0.09 22.13 -4.55
CA VAL A 55 0.86 20.93 -4.20
C VAL A 55 1.76 20.53 -5.37
N ASN A 56 1.23 20.49 -6.59
CA ASN A 56 2.03 20.18 -7.79
C ASN A 56 3.16 21.21 -8.00
N ARG A 57 2.87 22.50 -7.83
CA ARG A 57 3.89 23.55 -7.96
C ARG A 57 5.04 23.41 -6.96
N LEU A 58 4.74 22.94 -5.75
CA LEU A 58 5.73 22.83 -4.68
C LEU A 58 6.55 21.53 -4.76
N PHE A 59 5.92 20.42 -5.15
CA PHE A 59 6.50 19.08 -5.03
C PHE A 59 6.58 18.33 -6.37
N GLY A 60 5.61 18.51 -7.28
CA GLY A 60 5.47 17.74 -8.51
C GLY A 60 6.21 18.30 -9.73
N LYS A 61 6.79 19.52 -9.62
CA LYS A 61 7.51 20.11 -10.74
C LYS A 61 8.86 19.44 -10.98
N ASN A 62 9.19 19.26 -12.27
CA ASN A 62 10.50 18.80 -12.73
C ASN A 62 10.87 17.36 -12.31
N ILE A 63 9.87 16.50 -12.13
CA ILE A 63 10.13 15.07 -11.96
C ILE A 63 10.47 14.50 -13.34
N PRO A 64 11.65 13.90 -13.53
CA PRO A 64 12.04 13.33 -14.81
C PRO A 64 11.14 12.13 -15.16
N GLU A 65 10.74 12.05 -16.42
CA GLU A 65 10.06 10.86 -16.92
C GLU A 65 11.08 9.76 -17.15
N LEU A 66 10.86 8.64 -16.51
CA LEU A 66 11.61 7.38 -16.65
C LEU A 66 10.59 6.24 -16.79
N PRO A 67 9.90 6.12 -17.94
CA PRO A 67 8.77 5.22 -18.08
C PRO A 67 9.15 3.77 -17.76
N VAL A 68 8.30 3.11 -16.98
CA VAL A 68 8.44 1.69 -16.62
C VAL A 68 7.12 0.98 -16.89
N SER A 69 7.17 -0.12 -17.62
CA SER A 69 6.02 -1.01 -17.81
C SER A 69 6.10 -2.15 -16.80
N CYS A 70 5.03 -2.31 -16.01
CA CYS A 70 4.90 -3.38 -15.02
C CYS A 70 3.43 -3.82 -14.94
N MET A 71 3.16 -5.11 -14.87
CA MET A 71 1.80 -5.68 -14.80
C MET A 71 0.88 -5.22 -15.95
N GLY A 72 1.41 -4.92 -17.13
CA GLY A 72 0.66 -4.33 -18.24
C GLY A 72 0.27 -2.87 -18.04
N LEU A 73 0.76 -2.20 -17.01
CA LEU A 73 0.55 -0.78 -16.72
C LEU A 73 1.79 0.03 -17.04
N ASN A 74 1.60 1.27 -17.51
CA ASN A 74 2.70 2.18 -17.83
C ASN A 74 2.84 3.26 -16.75
N PHE A 75 3.88 3.15 -15.96
CA PHE A 75 4.24 4.12 -14.94
C PHE A 75 5.14 5.20 -15.54
N LYS A 76 4.92 6.48 -15.19
CA LYS A 76 5.74 7.61 -15.67
C LYS A 76 7.20 7.51 -15.21
N HIS A 77 7.42 6.89 -14.06
CA HIS A 77 8.73 6.62 -13.46
C HIS A 77 8.58 5.54 -12.36
N PRO A 78 9.67 4.92 -11.87
CA PRO A 78 9.61 3.77 -10.96
C PRO A 78 9.22 4.11 -9.51
N VAL A 79 8.98 5.39 -9.17
CA VAL A 79 8.68 5.78 -7.78
C VAL A 79 7.18 5.89 -7.57
N GLY A 80 6.65 5.05 -6.69
CA GLY A 80 5.26 5.05 -6.23
C GLY A 80 5.13 5.22 -4.73
N LEU A 81 3.94 5.55 -4.25
CA LEU A 81 3.60 5.56 -2.84
C LEU A 81 3.07 4.20 -2.43
N ALA A 82 3.70 3.58 -1.43
CA ALA A 82 3.26 2.30 -0.88
C ALA A 82 2.00 2.45 -0.01
N ALA A 83 1.24 1.35 0.10
CA ALA A 83 0.09 1.26 1.01
C ALA A 83 0.48 1.50 2.47
N GLY A 84 -0.49 1.99 3.25
CA GLY A 84 -0.34 2.25 4.68
C GLY A 84 -0.45 3.73 5.05
N LEU A 85 -0.12 4.65 4.15
CA LEU A 85 -0.25 6.08 4.39
C LEU A 85 -1.68 6.57 4.14
N ASP A 86 -2.24 6.35 2.96
CA ASP A 86 -3.65 6.68 2.64
C ASP A 86 -4.54 5.44 2.71
N LYS A 87 -4.93 5.04 3.91
CA LYS A 87 -5.68 3.80 4.13
C LYS A 87 -7.11 3.82 3.61
N ASP A 88 -7.71 4.99 3.55
CA ASP A 88 -9.11 5.17 3.20
C ASP A 88 -9.32 5.94 1.87
N ALA A 89 -8.29 6.04 1.03
CA ALA A 89 -8.32 6.72 -0.28
C ALA A 89 -8.78 8.19 -0.20
N ARG A 90 -8.26 8.94 0.78
CA ARG A 90 -8.68 10.33 1.05
C ARG A 90 -7.91 11.37 0.27
N ALA A 91 -6.70 11.04 -0.20
CA ALA A 91 -5.72 12.02 -0.67
C ALA A 91 -5.04 11.63 -1.99
N LEU A 92 -5.60 10.72 -2.78
CA LEU A 92 -5.04 10.29 -4.06
C LEU A 92 -4.68 11.46 -5.00
N PRO A 93 -5.55 12.49 -5.23
CA PRO A 93 -5.18 13.64 -6.06
C PRO A 93 -3.98 14.44 -5.55
N ALA A 94 -3.86 14.61 -4.23
CA ALA A 94 -2.72 15.33 -3.65
C ALA A 94 -1.40 14.55 -3.82
N PHE A 95 -1.41 13.22 -3.63
CA PHE A 95 -0.23 12.39 -3.88
C PHE A 95 0.15 12.33 -5.36
N SER A 96 -0.85 12.27 -6.24
CA SER A 96 -0.63 12.39 -7.68
C SER A 96 0.02 13.75 -8.04
N ALA A 97 -0.47 14.83 -7.44
CA ALA A 97 0.09 16.16 -7.62
C ALA A 97 1.51 16.32 -7.03
N MET A 98 1.87 15.55 -6.01
CA MET A 98 3.25 15.45 -5.52
C MET A 98 4.17 14.75 -6.51
N GLY A 99 3.61 14.09 -7.52
CA GLY A 99 4.35 13.45 -8.60
C GLY A 99 4.61 11.96 -8.43
N PHE A 100 3.94 11.27 -7.52
CA PHE A 100 4.01 9.81 -7.48
C PHE A 100 3.41 9.20 -8.74
N SER A 101 4.14 8.30 -9.38
CA SER A 101 3.72 7.63 -10.61
C SER A 101 2.58 6.62 -10.36
N GLY A 102 2.63 5.96 -9.24
CA GLY A 102 1.56 5.10 -8.71
C GLY A 102 1.30 5.41 -7.25
N VAL A 103 0.06 5.28 -6.82
CA VAL A 103 -0.36 5.45 -5.41
C VAL A 103 -1.13 4.22 -4.98
N GLU A 104 -0.55 3.45 -4.07
CA GLU A 104 -1.23 2.30 -3.47
C GLU A 104 -1.94 2.74 -2.19
N MET A 105 -3.26 2.69 -2.21
CA MET A 105 -4.14 3.06 -1.10
C MET A 105 -4.57 1.80 -0.34
N GLY A 106 -4.80 1.93 0.95
CA GLY A 106 -5.15 0.82 1.84
C GLY A 106 -4.07 0.61 2.91
N THR A 107 -4.07 -0.50 3.65
CA THR A 107 -4.90 -1.70 3.45
C THR A 107 -6.35 -1.42 3.86
N VAL A 108 -7.27 -1.69 2.97
CA VAL A 108 -8.70 -1.65 3.26
C VAL A 108 -9.22 -3.04 3.61
N THR A 109 -10.09 -3.13 4.59
CA THR A 109 -10.78 -4.37 5.00
C THR A 109 -12.26 -4.32 4.61
N PRO A 110 -12.93 -5.47 4.38
CA PRO A 110 -14.36 -5.50 4.04
C PRO A 110 -15.23 -4.72 5.01
N LYS A 111 -15.03 -4.93 6.32
CA LYS A 111 -15.74 -4.23 7.40
C LYS A 111 -14.82 -3.21 8.07
N PRO A 112 -15.36 -2.12 8.64
CA PRO A 112 -14.56 -1.19 9.43
C PRO A 112 -14.00 -1.89 10.68
N GLN A 113 -12.77 -1.51 11.05
CA GLN A 113 -12.14 -1.99 12.29
C GLN A 113 -11.18 -0.96 12.86
N PRO A 114 -11.06 -0.85 14.20
CA PRO A 114 -10.24 0.17 14.84
C PRO A 114 -8.73 -0.09 14.70
N GLY A 115 -8.33 -1.33 14.42
CA GLY A 115 -6.95 -1.80 14.56
C GLY A 115 -6.58 -2.05 16.02
N ASN A 116 -5.28 -2.15 16.30
CA ASN A 116 -4.76 -2.43 17.63
C ASN A 116 -4.88 -1.20 18.56
N GLU A 117 -4.78 -1.42 19.86
CA GLU A 117 -4.82 -0.37 20.89
C GLU A 117 -3.66 0.62 20.74
N LYS A 118 -3.95 1.88 21.07
CA LYS A 118 -2.95 2.96 21.11
C LYS A 118 -2.22 3.00 22.47
N PRO A 119 -0.93 3.45 22.48
CA PRO A 119 -0.11 3.90 21.37
C PRO A 119 0.38 2.74 20.49
N ARG A 120 0.44 2.96 19.18
CA ARG A 120 0.74 1.91 18.21
C ARG A 120 1.67 2.34 17.06
N MET A 121 2.23 3.54 17.18
CA MET A 121 3.24 4.06 16.26
C MET A 121 4.30 4.79 17.06
N PHE A 122 5.58 4.46 16.83
CA PHE A 122 6.70 4.99 17.58
C PHE A 122 7.81 5.42 16.63
N ARG A 123 8.36 6.63 16.83
CA ARG A 123 9.52 7.11 16.08
C ARG A 123 10.79 6.72 16.81
N LEU A 124 11.74 6.19 16.08
CA LEU A 124 13.12 6.02 16.51
C LEU A 124 13.94 7.08 15.79
N VAL A 125 14.10 8.24 16.43
CA VAL A 125 14.61 9.44 15.75
C VAL A 125 16.08 9.31 15.39
N GLU A 126 16.86 8.66 16.24
CA GLU A 126 18.30 8.45 16.04
C GLU A 126 18.57 7.43 14.91
N ASP A 127 17.72 6.42 14.79
CA ASP A 127 17.82 5.37 13.78
C ASP A 127 17.08 5.73 12.47
N GLU A 128 16.45 6.91 12.40
CA GLU A 128 15.59 7.35 11.29
C GLU A 128 14.50 6.31 10.93
N ALA A 129 13.98 5.59 11.94
CA ALA A 129 13.06 4.46 11.80
C ALA A 129 11.71 4.70 12.47
N ILE A 130 10.75 3.84 12.15
CA ILE A 130 9.40 3.82 12.75
C ILE A 130 9.03 2.39 13.09
N ILE A 131 8.64 2.15 14.34
CA ILE A 131 7.97 0.92 14.76
C ILE A 131 6.47 1.16 14.76
N ASN A 132 5.70 0.24 14.18
CA ASN A 132 4.24 0.30 14.24
C ASN A 132 3.60 -1.08 14.49
N ARG A 133 2.41 -1.03 15.12
CA ARG A 133 1.53 -2.16 15.35
C ARG A 133 0.08 -1.81 15.03
N MET A 134 -0.15 -1.29 13.84
CA MET A 134 -1.43 -0.67 13.45
C MET A 134 -2.61 -1.64 13.42
N GLY A 135 -2.44 -2.89 12.95
CA GLY A 135 -3.50 -3.92 12.92
C GLY A 135 -4.61 -3.63 11.92
N PHE A 136 -4.28 -3.08 10.75
CA PHE A 136 -5.24 -2.76 9.67
C PHE A 136 -6.42 -1.90 10.13
N ASN A 137 -6.15 -0.82 10.89
CA ASN A 137 -7.20 0.17 11.14
C ASN A 137 -7.73 0.72 9.81
N SER A 138 -9.04 0.57 9.60
CA SER A 138 -9.71 0.87 8.34
C SER A 138 -11.13 1.34 8.58
N GLY A 139 -11.58 2.32 7.80
CA GLY A 139 -12.99 2.74 7.75
C GLY A 139 -13.90 1.72 7.06
N GLY A 140 -13.35 0.64 6.53
CA GLY A 140 -14.04 -0.37 5.76
C GLY A 140 -14.24 0.03 4.30
N ILE A 141 -14.61 -0.95 3.50
CA ILE A 141 -14.67 -0.79 2.05
C ILE A 141 -15.71 0.24 1.59
N ASP A 142 -16.80 0.43 2.34
CA ASP A 142 -17.84 1.42 1.99
C ASP A 142 -17.32 2.85 2.10
N ALA A 143 -16.61 3.16 3.18
CA ALA A 143 -15.97 4.46 3.36
C ALA A 143 -14.88 4.70 2.31
N PHE A 144 -14.07 3.69 2.04
CA PHE A 144 -13.04 3.73 1.01
C PHE A 144 -13.63 4.04 -0.38
N LEU A 145 -14.65 3.29 -0.81
CA LEU A 145 -15.32 3.49 -2.10
C LEU A 145 -16.00 4.86 -2.22
N LYS A 146 -16.54 5.39 -1.11
CA LYS A 146 -17.11 6.75 -1.09
C LYS A 146 -16.04 7.81 -1.37
N ASN A 147 -14.82 7.60 -0.90
CA ASN A 147 -13.72 8.53 -1.12
C ASN A 147 -13.17 8.42 -2.54
N ILE A 148 -12.83 7.21 -2.99
CA ILE A 148 -12.18 7.00 -4.30
C ILE A 148 -13.08 7.38 -5.48
N ARG A 149 -14.40 7.18 -5.40
CA ARG A 149 -15.36 7.56 -6.46
C ARG A 149 -15.41 9.05 -6.78
N LYS A 150 -14.86 9.88 -5.91
CA LYS A 150 -14.88 11.35 -6.05
C LYS A 150 -13.56 11.92 -6.53
N THR A 151 -12.59 11.05 -6.87
CA THR A 151 -11.24 11.48 -7.15
C THR A 151 -10.86 11.29 -8.61
N GLU A 152 -10.28 12.35 -9.20
CA GLU A 152 -9.58 12.27 -10.46
C GLU A 152 -8.07 12.26 -10.20
N SER A 153 -7.32 11.37 -10.83
CA SER A 153 -5.88 11.23 -10.66
C SER A 153 -5.23 10.85 -11.96
N THR A 154 -4.01 11.34 -12.16
CA THR A 154 -3.14 10.94 -13.29
C THR A 154 -2.14 9.85 -12.91
N SER A 155 -2.08 9.46 -11.65
CA SER A 155 -1.26 8.36 -11.16
C SER A 155 -2.01 7.04 -11.27
N ILE A 156 -1.28 5.95 -11.44
CA ILE A 156 -1.80 4.58 -11.35
C ILE A 156 -2.37 4.37 -9.94
N ALA A 157 -3.62 3.96 -9.85
CA ALA A 157 -4.33 3.74 -8.60
C ALA A 157 -4.26 2.26 -8.17
N GLY A 158 -3.37 1.94 -7.24
CA GLY A 158 -3.31 0.64 -6.58
C GLY A 158 -4.26 0.58 -5.38
N ILE A 159 -4.94 -0.55 -5.20
CA ILE A 159 -5.79 -0.77 -4.02
C ILE A 159 -5.32 -2.02 -3.28
N ASN A 160 -4.83 -1.79 -2.06
CA ASN A 160 -4.36 -2.84 -1.17
C ASN A 160 -5.50 -3.33 -0.30
N VAL A 161 -5.79 -4.63 -0.37
CA VAL A 161 -6.88 -5.27 0.38
C VAL A 161 -6.33 -6.26 1.40
N GLY A 162 -7.01 -6.35 2.53
CA GLY A 162 -6.65 -7.24 3.62
C GLY A 162 -7.87 -7.85 4.31
N LYS A 163 -7.60 -8.90 5.08
CA LYS A 163 -8.58 -9.61 5.89
C LYS A 163 -8.95 -8.80 7.15
N ASN A 164 -10.21 -8.83 7.56
CA ASN A 164 -10.61 -8.36 8.88
C ASN A 164 -9.96 -9.19 10.00
N ALA A 165 -9.65 -8.56 11.12
CA ALA A 165 -9.00 -9.23 12.26
C ALA A 165 -9.84 -10.39 12.81
N LEU A 166 -11.17 -10.21 12.85
CA LEU A 166 -12.11 -11.21 13.41
C LEU A 166 -12.42 -12.36 12.45
N THR A 167 -12.09 -12.26 11.17
CA THR A 167 -12.30 -13.35 10.21
C THR A 167 -11.28 -14.46 10.48
N PRO A 168 -11.70 -15.71 10.68
CA PRO A 168 -10.77 -16.83 10.84
C PRO A 168 -9.85 -17.00 9.63
N ILE A 169 -8.66 -17.58 9.85
CA ILE A 169 -7.69 -17.81 8.74
C ILE A 169 -8.28 -18.72 7.67
N ALA A 170 -9.00 -19.75 8.05
CA ALA A 170 -9.66 -20.66 7.09
C ALA A 170 -10.66 -19.95 6.18
N ASP A 171 -11.27 -18.85 6.63
CA ASP A 171 -12.24 -18.06 5.90
C ASP A 171 -11.63 -16.80 5.25
N ALA A 172 -10.33 -16.61 5.38
CA ALA A 172 -9.63 -15.40 4.90
C ALA A 172 -9.96 -15.08 3.42
N HIS A 173 -10.04 -16.11 2.58
CA HIS A 173 -10.36 -15.96 1.17
C HIS A 173 -11.69 -15.23 0.92
N THR A 174 -12.67 -15.35 1.81
CA THR A 174 -13.97 -14.68 1.67
C THR A 174 -13.83 -13.16 1.73
N ASP A 175 -12.99 -12.67 2.65
CA ASP A 175 -12.71 -11.25 2.81
C ASP A 175 -11.97 -10.69 1.61
N TYR A 176 -10.91 -11.38 1.15
CA TYR A 176 -10.12 -10.94 0.01
C TYR A 176 -10.94 -10.92 -1.29
N VAL A 177 -11.71 -11.98 -1.56
CA VAL A 177 -12.57 -12.08 -2.75
C VAL A 177 -13.63 -10.99 -2.72
N SER A 178 -14.32 -10.81 -1.59
CA SER A 178 -15.33 -9.78 -1.42
C SER A 178 -14.77 -8.38 -1.62
N ALA A 179 -13.63 -8.08 -0.99
CA ALA A 179 -12.97 -6.79 -1.14
C ALA A 179 -12.54 -6.54 -2.59
N MET A 180 -11.86 -7.52 -3.21
CA MET A 180 -11.41 -7.43 -4.60
C MET A 180 -12.57 -7.15 -5.56
N GLN A 181 -13.68 -7.89 -5.45
CA GLN A 181 -14.86 -7.69 -6.29
C GLN A 181 -15.42 -6.27 -6.17
N ARG A 182 -15.42 -5.71 -4.97
CA ARG A 182 -15.97 -4.38 -4.71
C ARG A 182 -15.07 -3.24 -5.19
N VAL A 183 -13.75 -3.41 -5.15
CA VAL A 183 -12.81 -2.36 -5.60
C VAL A 183 -12.44 -2.49 -7.07
N TYR A 184 -12.79 -3.58 -7.74
CA TYR A 184 -12.29 -3.95 -9.06
C TYR A 184 -12.45 -2.84 -10.12
N SER A 185 -13.60 -2.17 -10.15
CA SER A 185 -13.87 -1.11 -11.12
C SER A 185 -13.11 0.19 -10.85
N HIS A 186 -12.51 0.34 -9.66
CA HIS A 186 -11.85 1.53 -9.20
C HIS A 186 -10.32 1.42 -9.15
N ALA A 187 -9.78 0.21 -9.31
CA ALA A 187 -8.36 -0.06 -9.23
C ALA A 187 -7.73 -0.18 -10.63
N ASP A 188 -6.51 0.32 -10.79
CA ASP A 188 -5.66 -0.03 -11.93
C ASP A 188 -4.91 -1.33 -11.65
N TYR A 189 -4.56 -1.62 -10.39
CA TYR A 189 -4.15 -2.93 -9.91
C TYR A 189 -4.65 -3.16 -8.47
N ILE A 190 -4.72 -4.41 -8.06
CA ILE A 190 -5.14 -4.78 -6.69
C ILE A 190 -4.02 -5.55 -6.01
N THR A 191 -3.67 -5.16 -4.78
CA THR A 191 -2.69 -5.87 -3.96
C THR A 191 -3.39 -6.71 -2.91
N ILE A 192 -3.09 -8.00 -2.90
CA ILE A 192 -3.50 -8.95 -1.86
C ILE A 192 -2.45 -8.95 -0.76
N ASN A 193 -2.78 -8.39 0.40
CA ASN A 193 -1.83 -8.18 1.49
C ASN A 193 -1.92 -9.30 2.54
N ILE A 194 -1.00 -10.25 2.47
CA ILE A 194 -0.86 -11.35 3.44
C ILE A 194 0.37 -11.18 4.35
N SER A 195 1.00 -10.01 4.34
CA SER A 195 2.34 -9.79 4.91
C SER A 195 2.35 -9.06 6.26
N SER A 196 1.20 -8.54 6.74
CA SER A 196 1.18 -7.75 7.97
C SER A 196 1.51 -8.61 9.20
N PRO A 197 2.51 -8.20 10.02
CA PRO A 197 2.78 -8.87 11.28
C PRO A 197 1.79 -8.50 12.40
N ASN A 198 0.97 -7.48 12.16
CA ASN A 198 0.10 -6.86 13.17
C ASN A 198 -1.33 -7.39 13.15
N THR A 199 -1.62 -8.38 12.32
CA THR A 199 -2.90 -9.09 12.24
C THR A 199 -2.64 -10.54 12.62
N GLN A 200 -3.37 -11.03 13.62
CA GLN A 200 -3.16 -12.38 14.16
C GLN A 200 -3.19 -13.43 13.06
N SER A 201 -2.20 -14.31 13.07
CA SER A 201 -2.05 -15.46 12.16
C SER A 201 -2.04 -15.12 10.65
N LEU A 202 -2.02 -13.85 10.27
CA LEU A 202 -2.13 -13.48 8.85
C LEU A 202 -0.99 -14.07 8.01
N ARG A 203 0.22 -14.11 8.56
CA ARG A 203 1.39 -14.66 7.89
C ARG A 203 1.34 -16.18 7.68
N GLU A 204 0.44 -16.89 8.39
CA GLU A 204 0.19 -18.31 8.13
C GLU A 204 -0.38 -18.56 6.72
N LEU A 205 -1.00 -17.54 6.10
CA LEU A 205 -1.41 -17.58 4.69
C LEU A 205 -0.24 -17.67 3.71
N GLN A 206 1.00 -17.51 4.16
CA GLN A 206 2.19 -17.67 3.34
C GLN A 206 2.70 -19.13 3.31
N ASN A 207 2.12 -20.02 4.14
CA ASN A 207 2.39 -21.45 4.05
C ASN A 207 1.82 -22.02 2.75
N GLU A 208 2.53 -22.93 2.12
CA GLU A 208 2.27 -23.44 0.77
C GLU A 208 0.82 -23.85 0.54
N ASP A 209 0.26 -24.77 1.33
CA ASP A 209 -1.13 -25.25 1.17
C ASP A 209 -2.16 -24.12 1.32
N SER A 210 -1.97 -23.23 2.29
CA SER A 210 -2.89 -22.11 2.55
C SER A 210 -2.81 -21.06 1.45
N LEU A 211 -1.62 -20.86 0.91
CA LEU A 211 -1.38 -19.92 -0.17
C LEU A 211 -1.96 -20.44 -1.48
N ASP A 212 -1.73 -21.70 -1.83
CA ASP A 212 -2.24 -22.34 -3.04
C ASP A 212 -3.77 -22.19 -3.14
N ASP A 213 -4.50 -22.58 -2.09
CA ASP A 213 -5.97 -22.45 -2.03
C ASP A 213 -6.43 -20.98 -2.15
N LEU A 214 -5.73 -20.06 -1.49
CA LEU A 214 -6.05 -18.63 -1.56
C LEU A 214 -5.85 -18.09 -2.98
N LEU A 215 -4.70 -18.38 -3.61
CA LEU A 215 -4.39 -17.89 -4.96
C LEU A 215 -5.35 -18.46 -6.00
N LEU A 216 -5.72 -19.73 -5.90
CA LEU A 216 -6.71 -20.37 -6.76
C LEU A 216 -8.05 -19.63 -6.73
N LYS A 217 -8.57 -19.36 -5.52
CA LYS A 217 -9.85 -18.67 -5.33
C LYS A 217 -9.81 -17.23 -5.81
N LEU A 218 -8.70 -16.53 -5.57
CA LEU A 218 -8.52 -15.15 -6.02
C LEU A 218 -8.42 -15.05 -7.55
N LYS A 219 -7.69 -15.97 -8.18
CA LYS A 219 -7.60 -16.01 -9.65
C LYS A 219 -8.94 -16.27 -10.30
N ALA A 220 -9.70 -17.23 -9.78
CA ALA A 220 -11.07 -17.49 -10.23
C ALA A 220 -11.98 -16.25 -10.11
N ALA A 221 -11.86 -15.52 -8.98
CA ALA A 221 -12.63 -14.30 -8.77
C ALA A 221 -12.18 -13.17 -9.70
N GLN A 222 -10.86 -12.98 -9.95
CA GLN A 222 -10.34 -12.01 -10.93
C GLN A 222 -10.90 -12.25 -12.32
N LEU A 223 -10.88 -13.49 -12.80
CA LEU A 223 -11.40 -13.85 -14.12
C LEU A 223 -12.92 -13.62 -14.23
N LYS A 224 -13.66 -13.84 -13.13
CA LYS A 224 -15.09 -13.51 -13.07
C LYS A 224 -15.31 -11.99 -13.15
N CYS A 225 -14.54 -11.20 -12.39
CA CYS A 225 -14.61 -9.75 -12.43
C CYS A 225 -14.23 -9.20 -13.81
N GLN A 226 -13.19 -9.75 -14.45
CA GLN A 226 -12.80 -9.38 -15.82
C GLN A 226 -13.95 -9.53 -16.81
N LYS A 227 -14.68 -10.65 -16.74
CA LYS A 227 -15.86 -10.89 -17.62
C LYS A 227 -16.98 -9.87 -17.36
N VAL A 228 -17.27 -9.58 -16.09
CA VAL A 228 -18.32 -8.64 -15.69
C VAL A 228 -17.99 -7.21 -16.10
N HIS A 229 -16.75 -6.78 -15.82
CA HIS A 229 -16.32 -5.39 -16.04
C HIS A 229 -15.70 -5.16 -17.43
N LYS A 230 -15.53 -6.20 -18.24
CA LYS A 230 -14.89 -6.16 -19.57
C LYS A 230 -13.50 -5.49 -19.53
N ARG A 231 -12.80 -5.60 -18.43
CA ARG A 231 -11.48 -5.01 -18.16
C ARG A 231 -10.66 -5.96 -17.31
N TYR A 232 -9.42 -6.20 -17.69
CA TYR A 232 -8.46 -6.89 -16.85
C TYR A 232 -7.84 -5.91 -15.85
N VAL A 233 -7.87 -6.27 -14.57
CA VAL A 233 -7.17 -5.55 -13.51
C VAL A 233 -6.15 -6.51 -12.93
N PRO A 234 -4.85 -6.22 -13.05
CA PRO A 234 -3.80 -7.07 -12.52
C PRO A 234 -3.87 -7.19 -10.99
N ILE A 235 -3.46 -8.35 -10.48
CA ILE A 235 -3.37 -8.62 -9.05
C ILE A 235 -1.93 -8.92 -8.65
N ALA A 236 -1.49 -8.27 -7.57
CA ALA A 236 -0.18 -8.46 -6.96
C ALA A 236 -0.32 -9.11 -5.59
N LEU A 237 0.58 -10.03 -5.25
CA LEU A 237 0.70 -10.60 -3.91
C LEU A 237 1.75 -9.84 -3.12
N LYS A 238 1.43 -9.34 -1.91
CA LYS A 238 2.39 -8.67 -1.03
C LYS A 238 2.78 -9.55 0.13
N VAL A 239 4.08 -9.87 0.22
CA VAL A 239 4.67 -10.80 1.17
C VAL A 239 5.49 -10.12 2.26
N ALA A 240 5.78 -10.84 3.34
CA ALA A 240 6.63 -10.40 4.42
C ALA A 240 8.12 -10.41 4.00
N PRO A 241 8.98 -9.59 4.64
CA PRO A 241 10.42 -9.64 4.40
C PRO A 241 11.12 -10.79 5.16
N ASP A 242 10.47 -11.29 6.20
CA ASP A 242 11.07 -12.25 7.15
C ASP A 242 10.76 -13.70 6.72
N LEU A 243 11.10 -14.03 5.46
CA LEU A 243 10.90 -15.35 4.85
C LEU A 243 12.24 -16.06 4.66
N SER A 244 12.26 -17.38 4.83
CA SER A 244 13.37 -18.23 4.45
C SER A 244 13.50 -18.35 2.93
N SER A 245 14.65 -18.84 2.45
CA SER A 245 14.86 -19.06 1.01
C SER A 245 13.85 -20.05 0.43
N ASP A 246 13.55 -21.12 1.14
CA ASP A 246 12.61 -22.15 0.70
C ASP A 246 11.18 -21.60 0.60
N GLU A 247 10.75 -20.78 1.58
CA GLU A 247 9.45 -20.09 1.52
C GLU A 247 9.37 -19.10 0.34
N ILE A 248 10.45 -18.37 0.04
CA ILE A 248 10.52 -17.47 -1.10
C ILE A 248 10.38 -18.25 -2.42
N GLU A 249 11.06 -19.38 -2.53
CA GLU A 249 11.00 -20.26 -3.71
C GLU A 249 9.58 -20.82 -3.91
N SER A 250 8.98 -21.41 -2.87
CA SER A 250 7.61 -21.92 -2.90
C SER A 250 6.58 -20.84 -3.27
N ILE A 251 6.67 -19.64 -2.66
CA ILE A 251 5.79 -18.52 -2.98
C ILE A 251 5.94 -18.09 -4.45
N ALA A 252 7.17 -18.04 -4.96
CA ALA A 252 7.43 -17.65 -6.35
C ALA A 252 6.84 -18.66 -7.33
N GLU A 253 6.97 -19.96 -7.07
CA GLU A 253 6.38 -21.03 -7.88
C GLU A 253 4.85 -20.94 -7.90
N LEU A 254 4.21 -20.74 -6.75
CA LEU A 254 2.77 -20.59 -6.64
C LEU A 254 2.25 -19.34 -7.35
N VAL A 255 2.94 -18.20 -7.21
CA VAL A 255 2.60 -16.96 -7.93
C VAL A 255 2.63 -17.14 -9.45
N ILE A 256 3.63 -17.89 -9.95
CA ILE A 256 3.76 -18.19 -11.38
C ILE A 256 2.67 -19.18 -11.82
N SER A 257 2.46 -20.28 -11.09
CA SER A 257 1.50 -21.33 -11.45
C SER A 257 0.06 -20.81 -11.50
N HIS A 258 -0.30 -19.93 -10.55
CA HIS A 258 -1.61 -19.28 -10.52
C HIS A 258 -1.70 -18.02 -11.40
N GLN A 259 -0.63 -17.69 -12.14
CA GLN A 259 -0.61 -16.55 -13.08
C GLN A 259 -0.98 -15.22 -12.40
N PHE A 260 -0.46 -14.99 -11.19
CA PHE A 260 -0.51 -13.66 -10.59
C PHE A 260 0.41 -12.71 -11.35
N ASP A 261 0.02 -11.44 -11.42
CA ASP A 261 0.67 -10.46 -12.29
C ASP A 261 1.96 -9.89 -11.69
N ALA A 262 2.07 -9.90 -10.35
CA ALA A 262 3.26 -9.39 -9.64
C ALA A 262 3.38 -9.93 -8.21
N LEU A 263 4.61 -9.81 -7.69
CA LEU A 263 4.95 -9.99 -6.29
C LEU A 263 5.50 -8.66 -5.74
N ILE A 264 5.00 -8.22 -4.58
CA ILE A 264 5.51 -7.03 -3.88
C ILE A 264 6.37 -7.47 -2.70
N ALA A 265 7.66 -7.27 -2.83
CA ALA A 265 8.63 -7.45 -1.77
C ALA A 265 9.07 -6.07 -1.26
N SER A 266 8.66 -5.63 -0.06
CA SER A 266 7.91 -6.39 0.92
C SER A 266 7.12 -5.46 1.86
N ASN A 267 6.85 -5.93 3.07
CA ASN A 267 6.28 -5.17 4.19
C ASN A 267 7.40 -4.78 5.20
N THR A 268 7.01 -4.30 6.38
CA THR A 268 7.94 -4.06 7.50
C THR A 268 8.41 -5.38 8.11
N THR A 269 9.70 -5.44 8.49
CA THR A 269 10.29 -6.55 9.22
C THR A 269 9.86 -6.58 10.68
N ILE A 270 9.93 -7.74 11.30
CA ILE A 270 9.85 -7.92 12.77
C ILE A 270 11.25 -8.05 13.39
N ASP A 271 12.29 -8.12 12.58
CA ASP A 271 13.67 -8.16 13.06
C ASP A 271 14.10 -6.78 13.55
N THR A 272 14.43 -6.71 14.84
CA THR A 272 14.88 -5.49 15.52
C THR A 272 16.36 -5.55 15.89
N ASN A 273 17.11 -6.56 15.43
CA ASN A 273 18.52 -6.72 15.79
C ASN A 273 19.44 -5.61 15.25
N SER A 274 18.95 -4.82 14.32
CA SER A 274 19.68 -3.68 13.74
C SER A 274 19.30 -2.32 14.34
N LEU A 275 18.44 -2.28 15.35
CA LEU A 275 17.97 -1.07 16.04
C LEU A 275 18.70 -0.85 17.36
#